data_8e4b669276cce25852e7a2fdb7721371
#
_entry.id   8e4b669276cce25852e7a2fdb7721371
#
_cell.length_a   1.000
_cell.length_b   1.000
_cell.length_c   1.000
_cell.angle_alpha   90.00
_cell.angle_beta   90.00
_cell.angle_gamma   90.00
#
_symmetry.space_group_name_H-M   'P 1'
#
loop_
_entity.id
_entity.type
_entity.pdbx_description
1 polymer ?
#
loop_
_entity_poly.entity_id
_entity_poly.type
_entity_poly.pdbx_seq_one_letter_code
_entity_poly.pdbx_strand_id
1 'polypeptide(L)'
;MLRIGLDIMGGDFAPREAVLGAIAARQEIGEKLHMVLIGDREQALAVITEAGANPYDFDFVHTTEVITFNDHPTKAIMQKRNSSIALGFEQLKEKKIDAFIGAGNTGAMLVGAIYSVKPIEGVIRPTISTVIPKVNGGMGLLLDVGANADCRPDVLFQFGLLGSLFTQLVYKIEAPKVGLINIGEEKEKGNLASQAAYQLMEGNEQYNFVGNIEGRDLFMDKCDVAVCDGFTGNVVLKTCESFFYIMKKRGVKDEYLERFNYEDYGGTPILGVNAPVIIGHGISNAKAFKNMVKLAKEMIDSKLIDKIRSSF
;
A
#
# COMPACT_ATOMS: atom_id res chain seq x y z
N MET A 1 -11.92 -11.95 -16.10
CA MET A 1 -12.68 -11.04 -15.21
C MET A 1 -11.83 -10.87 -13.96
N LEU A 2 -11.54 -9.64 -13.58
CA LEU A 2 -10.72 -9.30 -12.41
C LEU A 2 -11.57 -9.43 -11.12
N ARG A 3 -11.11 -10.20 -10.14
CA ARG A 3 -11.82 -10.42 -8.87
C ARG A 3 -11.03 -9.77 -7.72
N ILE A 4 -11.59 -8.72 -7.12
CA ILE A 4 -10.94 -8.02 -6.00
C ILE A 4 -11.74 -8.24 -4.72
N GLY A 5 -11.07 -8.77 -3.69
CA GLY A 5 -11.61 -8.91 -2.34
C GLY A 5 -11.47 -7.62 -1.56
N LEU A 6 -12.52 -7.23 -0.87
CA LEU A 6 -12.55 -6.04 -0.02
C LEU A 6 -13.06 -6.41 1.38
N ASP A 7 -12.21 -6.20 2.39
CA ASP A 7 -12.63 -6.19 3.80
C ASP A 7 -13.56 -5.00 4.03
N ILE A 8 -14.84 -5.27 4.26
CA ILE A 8 -15.84 -4.23 4.52
C ILE A 8 -16.04 -3.97 6.01
N MET A 9 -15.33 -4.69 6.88
CA MET A 9 -15.46 -4.56 8.34
C MET A 9 -14.33 -3.72 8.94
N GLY A 10 -13.30 -3.40 8.16
CA GLY A 10 -12.16 -2.59 8.58
C GLY A 10 -12.37 -1.10 8.34
N GLY A 11 -11.85 -0.29 9.27
CA GLY A 11 -11.95 1.17 9.21
C GLY A 11 -13.04 1.76 10.10
N ASP A 12 -12.93 3.07 10.35
CA ASP A 12 -13.78 3.80 11.31
C ASP A 12 -15.23 3.97 10.81
N PHE A 13 -15.42 3.87 9.49
CA PHE A 13 -16.72 4.06 8.81
C PHE A 13 -17.26 2.76 8.20
N ALA A 14 -16.75 1.61 8.65
CA ALA A 14 -17.19 0.31 8.19
C ALA A 14 -18.68 0.04 8.54
N PRO A 15 -19.44 -0.64 7.70
CA PRO A 15 -19.05 -1.11 6.37
C PRO A 15 -19.35 -0.08 5.26
N ARG A 16 -20.00 1.05 5.59
CA ARG A 16 -20.62 1.98 4.65
C ARG A 16 -19.65 2.48 3.59
N GLU A 17 -18.54 3.08 4.02
CA GLU A 17 -17.59 3.70 3.09
C GLU A 17 -16.88 2.67 2.19
N ALA A 18 -16.58 1.49 2.72
CA ALA A 18 -16.00 0.41 1.93
C ALA A 18 -16.96 -0.09 0.84
N VAL A 19 -18.24 -0.28 1.18
CA VAL A 19 -19.27 -0.71 0.22
C VAL A 19 -19.54 0.37 -0.83
N LEU A 20 -19.65 1.65 -0.44
CA LEU A 20 -19.82 2.76 -1.39
C LEU A 20 -18.60 2.88 -2.33
N GLY A 21 -17.39 2.67 -1.82
CA GLY A 21 -16.17 2.64 -2.62
C GLY A 21 -16.17 1.49 -3.64
N ALA A 22 -16.62 0.30 -3.25
CA ALA A 22 -16.79 -0.84 -4.14
C ALA A 22 -17.80 -0.55 -5.27
N ILE A 23 -18.94 0.05 -4.93
CA ILE A 23 -19.96 0.47 -5.89
C ILE A 23 -19.37 1.47 -6.91
N ALA A 24 -18.69 2.52 -6.41
CA ALA A 24 -18.06 3.53 -7.25
C ALA A 24 -16.96 2.95 -8.16
N ALA A 25 -16.15 2.00 -7.66
CA ALA A 25 -15.15 1.31 -8.46
C ALA A 25 -15.78 0.45 -9.56
N ARG A 26 -16.86 -0.29 -9.24
CA ARG A 26 -17.59 -1.13 -10.19
C ARG A 26 -18.23 -0.28 -11.30
N GLN A 27 -18.79 0.88 -10.96
CA GLN A 27 -19.36 1.81 -11.92
C GLN A 27 -18.31 2.40 -12.87
N GLU A 28 -17.10 2.76 -12.34
CA GLU A 28 -16.04 3.37 -13.13
C GLU A 28 -15.30 2.36 -14.03
N ILE A 29 -15.01 1.16 -13.52
CA ILE A 29 -14.23 0.13 -14.24
C ILE A 29 -15.12 -0.74 -15.14
N GLY A 30 -16.38 -0.89 -14.80
CA GLY A 30 -17.35 -1.65 -15.58
C GLY A 30 -17.29 -3.17 -15.35
N GLU A 31 -17.85 -3.94 -16.30
CA GLU A 31 -18.09 -5.39 -16.17
C GLU A 31 -16.81 -6.24 -16.06
N LYS A 32 -15.66 -5.69 -16.36
CA LYS A 32 -14.37 -6.38 -16.21
C LYS A 32 -13.95 -6.57 -14.75
N LEU A 33 -14.53 -5.79 -13.82
CA LEU A 33 -14.29 -5.89 -12.38
C LEU A 33 -15.42 -6.65 -11.69
N HIS A 34 -15.05 -7.61 -10.86
CA HIS A 34 -15.95 -8.30 -9.94
C HIS A 34 -15.47 -8.10 -8.51
N MET A 35 -16.32 -7.52 -7.67
CA MET A 35 -15.99 -7.25 -6.28
C MET A 35 -16.49 -8.37 -5.38
N VAL A 36 -15.63 -8.85 -4.49
CA VAL A 36 -15.97 -9.83 -3.44
C VAL A 36 -15.93 -9.11 -2.11
N LEU A 37 -17.12 -8.84 -1.54
CA LEU A 37 -17.27 -8.15 -0.26
C LEU A 37 -17.16 -9.15 0.89
N ILE A 38 -16.22 -8.91 1.80
CA ILE A 38 -15.90 -9.83 2.91
C ILE A 38 -16.28 -9.17 4.22
N GLY A 39 -17.32 -9.65 4.86
CA GLY A 39 -17.87 -9.07 6.08
C GLY A 39 -19.36 -9.34 6.26
N ASP A 40 -20.04 -8.48 7.00
CA ASP A 40 -21.47 -8.61 7.27
C ASP A 40 -22.30 -8.34 6.01
N ARG A 41 -22.84 -9.42 5.44
CA ARG A 41 -23.63 -9.39 4.22
C ARG A 41 -24.90 -8.56 4.35
N GLU A 42 -25.58 -8.63 5.50
CA GLU A 42 -26.84 -7.91 5.68
C GLU A 42 -26.62 -6.41 5.72
N GLN A 43 -25.60 -5.97 6.45
CA GLN A 43 -25.20 -4.57 6.47
C GLN A 43 -24.74 -4.09 5.09
N ALA A 44 -23.97 -4.89 4.34
CA ALA A 44 -23.55 -4.55 2.98
C ALA A 44 -24.76 -4.41 2.04
N LEU A 45 -25.71 -5.34 2.07
CA LEU A 45 -26.93 -5.30 1.25
C LEU A 45 -27.77 -4.05 1.55
N ALA A 46 -27.87 -3.64 2.82
CA ALA A 46 -28.58 -2.43 3.19
C ALA A 46 -27.95 -1.18 2.53
N VAL A 47 -26.60 -1.05 2.55
CA VAL A 47 -25.88 0.05 1.91
C VAL A 47 -26.04 0.01 0.37
N ILE A 48 -25.93 -1.17 -0.24
CA ILE A 48 -26.08 -1.35 -1.70
C ILE A 48 -27.48 -0.91 -2.12
N THR A 49 -28.52 -1.32 -1.38
CA THR A 49 -29.93 -0.99 -1.64
C THR A 49 -30.18 0.51 -1.48
N GLU A 50 -29.67 1.12 -0.41
CA GLU A 50 -29.76 2.57 -0.16
C GLU A 50 -29.09 3.37 -1.30
N ALA A 51 -27.95 2.88 -1.81
CA ALA A 51 -27.23 3.49 -2.93
C ALA A 51 -27.90 3.24 -4.30
N GLY A 52 -28.96 2.46 -4.39
CA GLY A 52 -29.63 2.11 -5.64
C GLY A 52 -28.78 1.23 -6.57
N ALA A 53 -27.77 0.55 -6.03
CA ALA A 53 -26.90 -0.34 -6.80
C ALA A 53 -27.49 -1.77 -6.87
N ASN A 54 -27.03 -2.55 -7.88
CA ASN A 54 -27.50 -3.91 -8.06
C ASN A 54 -26.71 -4.89 -7.17
N PRO A 55 -27.34 -5.61 -6.22
CA PRO A 55 -26.64 -6.56 -5.36
C PRO A 55 -25.98 -7.73 -6.11
N TYR A 56 -26.47 -8.06 -7.29
CA TYR A 56 -25.91 -9.14 -8.11
C TYR A 56 -24.56 -8.78 -8.78
N ASP A 57 -24.13 -7.51 -8.67
CA ASP A 57 -22.80 -7.08 -9.14
C ASP A 57 -21.69 -7.46 -8.13
N PHE A 58 -22.04 -8.06 -6.99
CA PHE A 58 -21.11 -8.37 -5.90
C PHE A 58 -21.26 -9.82 -5.43
N ASP A 59 -20.11 -10.47 -5.16
CA ASP A 59 -20.07 -11.69 -4.36
C ASP A 59 -19.87 -11.36 -2.89
N PHE A 60 -20.27 -12.28 -2.01
CA PHE A 60 -20.17 -12.09 -0.56
C PHE A 60 -19.48 -13.28 0.10
N VAL A 61 -18.51 -12.98 0.97
CA VAL A 61 -17.98 -13.90 1.97
C VAL A 61 -18.45 -13.40 3.33
N HIS A 62 -19.52 -14.02 3.86
CA HIS A 62 -20.17 -13.53 5.08
C HIS A 62 -19.36 -13.84 6.31
N THR A 63 -19.16 -12.83 7.15
CA THR A 63 -18.68 -12.95 8.53
C THR A 63 -19.05 -11.71 9.33
N THR A 64 -19.16 -11.88 10.65
CA THR A 64 -19.32 -10.78 11.62
C THR A 64 -18.11 -10.65 12.55
N GLU A 65 -17.12 -11.57 12.43
CA GLU A 65 -15.91 -11.51 13.25
C GLU A 65 -14.93 -10.49 12.71
N VAL A 66 -14.40 -9.62 13.58
CA VAL A 66 -13.52 -8.50 13.23
C VAL A 66 -12.22 -8.55 14.04
N ILE A 67 -11.09 -8.30 13.38
CA ILE A 67 -9.83 -7.96 14.04
C ILE A 67 -9.83 -6.45 14.25
N THR A 68 -9.88 -6.01 15.50
CA THR A 68 -9.92 -4.60 15.88
C THR A 68 -8.52 -3.98 15.88
N PHE A 69 -8.41 -2.63 15.88
CA PHE A 69 -7.13 -1.93 15.96
C PHE A 69 -6.32 -2.25 17.22
N ASN A 70 -7.00 -2.61 18.31
CA ASN A 70 -6.37 -2.95 19.61
C ASN A 70 -5.90 -4.41 19.71
N ASP A 71 -6.27 -5.25 18.76
CA ASP A 71 -5.84 -6.65 18.74
C ASP A 71 -4.35 -6.77 18.39
N HIS A 72 -3.65 -7.68 19.06
CA HIS A 72 -2.28 -8.00 18.71
C HIS A 72 -2.25 -8.72 17.34
N PRO A 73 -1.60 -8.17 16.30
CA PRO A 73 -1.73 -8.63 14.92
C PRO A 73 -1.55 -10.13 14.71
N THR A 74 -0.41 -10.67 15.17
CA THR A 74 -0.08 -12.09 14.97
C THR A 74 -1.05 -13.02 15.71
N LYS A 75 -1.40 -12.67 16.95
CA LYS A 75 -2.35 -13.49 17.74
C LYS A 75 -3.75 -13.43 17.10
N ALA A 76 -4.18 -12.25 16.66
CA ALA A 76 -5.50 -12.06 16.10
C ALA A 76 -5.70 -12.86 14.81
N ILE A 77 -4.76 -12.83 13.87
CA ILE A 77 -4.81 -13.63 12.63
C ILE A 77 -4.91 -15.14 12.93
N MET A 78 -4.20 -15.61 13.97
CA MET A 78 -4.20 -17.04 14.33
C MET A 78 -5.46 -17.47 15.07
N GLN A 79 -6.06 -16.60 15.88
CA GLN A 79 -7.19 -16.92 16.75
C GLN A 79 -8.54 -16.59 16.13
N LYS A 80 -8.65 -15.47 15.41
CA LYS A 80 -9.87 -14.99 14.74
C LYS A 80 -9.88 -15.43 13.27
N ARG A 81 -9.93 -16.73 13.05
CA ARG A 81 -9.84 -17.33 11.71
C ARG A 81 -11.03 -17.02 10.81
N ASN A 82 -12.16 -16.68 11.39
CA ASN A 82 -13.37 -16.29 10.66
C ASN A 82 -13.46 -14.75 10.50
N SER A 83 -12.45 -13.97 10.92
CA SER A 83 -12.49 -12.54 10.72
C SER A 83 -12.40 -12.17 9.24
N SER A 84 -12.94 -11.01 8.88
CA SER A 84 -12.95 -10.51 7.50
C SER A 84 -11.55 -10.47 6.90
N ILE A 85 -10.54 -10.06 7.67
CA ILE A 85 -9.13 -10.07 7.23
C ILE A 85 -8.63 -11.50 7.00
N ALA A 86 -8.88 -12.43 7.91
CA ALA A 86 -8.40 -13.81 7.77
C ALA A 86 -9.06 -14.52 6.59
N LEU A 87 -10.37 -14.37 6.41
CA LEU A 87 -11.10 -14.92 5.27
C LEU A 87 -10.65 -14.27 3.95
N GLY A 88 -10.36 -12.97 3.93
CA GLY A 88 -9.82 -12.28 2.76
C GLY A 88 -8.49 -12.89 2.30
N PHE A 89 -7.58 -13.15 3.23
CA PHE A 89 -6.33 -13.83 2.92
C PHE A 89 -6.50 -15.29 2.51
N GLU A 90 -7.50 -15.99 3.04
CA GLU A 90 -7.85 -17.34 2.59
C GLU A 90 -8.32 -17.32 1.12
N GLN A 91 -9.26 -16.40 0.78
CA GLN A 91 -9.71 -16.23 -0.61
C GLN A 91 -8.55 -15.90 -1.57
N LEU A 92 -7.62 -15.05 -1.14
CA LEU A 92 -6.45 -14.68 -1.94
C LEU A 92 -5.49 -15.86 -2.13
N LYS A 93 -5.20 -16.62 -1.07
CA LYS A 93 -4.38 -17.83 -1.09
C LYS A 93 -4.95 -18.92 -2.01
N GLU A 94 -6.27 -19.08 -1.99
CA GLU A 94 -7.00 -20.04 -2.82
C GLU A 94 -7.21 -19.55 -4.26
N LYS A 95 -6.71 -18.35 -4.59
CA LYS A 95 -6.86 -17.71 -5.92
C LYS A 95 -8.33 -17.51 -6.33
N LYS A 96 -9.22 -17.38 -5.36
CA LYS A 96 -10.62 -17.00 -5.57
C LYS A 96 -10.78 -15.49 -5.80
N ILE A 97 -9.81 -14.72 -5.37
CA ILE A 97 -9.63 -13.29 -5.67
C ILE A 97 -8.20 -13.04 -6.15
N ASP A 98 -8.00 -12.00 -6.96
CA ASP A 98 -6.71 -11.62 -7.56
C ASP A 98 -5.95 -10.59 -6.72
N ALA A 99 -6.65 -9.84 -5.87
CA ALA A 99 -6.09 -8.86 -4.93
C ALA A 99 -6.96 -8.78 -3.68
N PHE A 100 -6.36 -8.34 -2.56
CA PHE A 100 -7.09 -8.10 -1.31
C PHE A 100 -6.83 -6.69 -0.76
N ILE A 101 -7.90 -6.02 -0.34
CA ILE A 101 -7.90 -4.64 0.16
C ILE A 101 -8.55 -4.62 1.53
N GLY A 102 -7.97 -3.90 2.49
CA GLY A 102 -8.56 -3.68 3.81
C GLY A 102 -8.06 -2.41 4.46
N ALA A 103 -8.91 -1.75 5.26
CA ALA A 103 -8.55 -0.57 6.04
C ALA A 103 -8.61 -0.84 7.56
N GLY A 104 -8.53 -2.11 7.95
CA GLY A 104 -8.51 -2.53 9.34
C GLY A 104 -7.11 -2.46 9.96
N ASN A 105 -6.83 -3.42 10.87
CA ASN A 105 -5.56 -3.50 11.58
C ASN A 105 -4.37 -3.71 10.61
N THR A 106 -3.54 -2.68 10.42
CA THR A 106 -2.38 -2.68 9.51
C THR A 106 -1.42 -3.85 9.78
N GLY A 107 -1.15 -4.12 11.07
CA GLY A 107 -0.29 -5.24 11.44
C GLY A 107 -0.89 -6.59 11.07
N ALA A 108 -2.20 -6.76 11.21
CA ALA A 108 -2.91 -7.99 10.80
C ALA A 108 -2.89 -8.15 9.27
N MET A 109 -3.05 -7.06 8.52
CA MET A 109 -2.91 -7.07 7.06
C MET A 109 -1.50 -7.51 6.63
N LEU A 110 -0.45 -6.94 7.26
CA LEU A 110 0.94 -7.32 6.98
C LEU A 110 1.23 -8.77 7.35
N VAL A 111 0.81 -9.21 8.54
CA VAL A 111 1.00 -10.59 9.01
C VAL A 111 0.26 -11.57 8.09
N GLY A 112 -0.99 -11.26 7.71
CA GLY A 112 -1.76 -12.06 6.77
C GLY A 112 -1.09 -12.16 5.40
N ALA A 113 -0.55 -11.06 4.87
CA ALA A 113 0.19 -11.06 3.62
C ALA A 113 1.43 -11.97 3.68
N ILE A 114 2.21 -11.87 4.75
CA ILE A 114 3.45 -12.67 4.93
C ILE A 114 3.14 -14.17 5.10
N TYR A 115 2.16 -14.52 5.93
CA TYR A 115 1.92 -15.94 6.24
C TYR A 115 1.00 -16.65 5.24
N SER A 116 0.03 -15.97 4.68
CA SER A 116 -0.94 -16.58 3.76
C SER A 116 -0.52 -16.50 2.30
N VAL A 117 -0.10 -15.31 1.85
CA VAL A 117 0.31 -15.05 0.46
C VAL A 117 1.79 -15.38 0.25
N LYS A 118 2.59 -15.21 1.27
CA LYS A 118 4.05 -15.41 1.34
C LYS A 118 4.84 -14.39 0.52
N PRO A 119 6.07 -14.08 0.95
CA PRO A 119 7.02 -13.33 0.14
C PRO A 119 7.31 -14.05 -1.19
N ILE A 120 7.60 -13.27 -2.21
CA ILE A 120 8.15 -13.78 -3.48
C ILE A 120 9.51 -14.41 -3.19
N GLU A 121 9.82 -15.53 -3.84
CA GLU A 121 11.11 -16.20 -3.69
C GLU A 121 12.25 -15.23 -4.01
N GLY A 122 13.28 -15.18 -3.16
CA GLY A 122 14.38 -14.21 -3.22
C GLY A 122 14.13 -12.92 -2.44
N VAL A 123 12.89 -12.50 -2.21
CA VAL A 123 12.58 -11.32 -1.39
C VAL A 123 12.78 -11.64 0.09
N ILE A 124 13.74 -10.93 0.72
CA ILE A 124 14.10 -11.13 2.12
C ILE A 124 12.97 -10.68 3.05
N ARG A 125 12.44 -9.47 2.80
CA ARG A 125 11.33 -8.89 3.54
C ARG A 125 10.39 -8.09 2.63
N PRO A 126 9.07 -8.30 2.71
CA PRO A 126 8.10 -7.39 2.13
C PRO A 126 8.16 -6.01 2.76
N THR A 127 7.74 -5.00 2.04
CA THR A 127 7.73 -3.60 2.48
C THR A 127 6.37 -2.95 2.22
N ILE A 128 6.01 -1.97 3.05
CA ILE A 128 4.85 -1.10 2.82
C ILE A 128 5.36 0.17 2.14
N SER A 129 4.71 0.57 1.06
CA SER A 129 5.09 1.79 0.33
C SER A 129 3.97 2.81 0.30
N THR A 130 4.33 4.09 0.19
CA THR A 130 3.38 5.20 0.06
C THR A 130 3.82 6.20 -0.99
N VAL A 131 2.84 6.94 -1.51
CA VAL A 131 3.08 8.02 -2.47
C VAL A 131 3.64 9.25 -1.75
N ILE A 132 4.60 9.91 -2.38
CA ILE A 132 5.06 11.26 -2.02
C ILE A 132 4.77 12.20 -3.19
N PRO A 133 3.92 13.24 -3.02
CA PRO A 133 3.70 14.23 -4.07
C PRO A 133 4.93 15.13 -4.23
N LYS A 134 5.39 15.30 -5.47
CA LYS A 134 6.51 16.19 -5.80
C LYS A 134 6.02 17.59 -6.14
N VAL A 135 6.83 18.60 -5.86
CA VAL A 135 6.53 20.03 -6.15
C VAL A 135 6.32 20.27 -7.65
N ASN A 136 7.02 19.53 -8.51
CA ASN A 136 6.90 19.65 -9.97
C ASN A 136 5.62 19.03 -10.56
N GLY A 137 4.69 18.55 -9.73
CA GLY A 137 3.47 17.87 -10.18
C GLY A 137 3.60 16.35 -10.33
N GLY A 138 4.81 15.80 -10.25
CA GLY A 138 5.08 14.36 -10.29
C GLY A 138 4.73 13.63 -8.99
N MET A 139 4.93 12.32 -8.99
CA MET A 139 4.80 11.45 -7.82
C MET A 139 6.14 10.76 -7.55
N GLY A 140 6.45 10.55 -6.29
CA GLY A 140 7.51 9.67 -5.80
C GLY A 140 6.95 8.56 -4.95
N LEU A 141 7.76 7.58 -4.63
CA LEU A 141 7.46 6.45 -3.77
C LEU A 141 8.40 6.47 -2.56
N LEU A 142 7.85 6.40 -1.36
CA LEU A 142 8.60 6.20 -0.12
C LEU A 142 8.38 4.76 0.36
N LEU A 143 9.45 4.05 0.68
CA LEU A 143 9.43 2.73 1.29
C LEU A 143 10.71 2.48 2.11
N ASP A 144 10.64 1.80 3.23
CA ASP A 144 9.52 1.23 3.96
C ASP A 144 8.83 2.27 4.85
N VAL A 145 7.51 2.15 5.03
CA VAL A 145 6.75 3.09 5.88
C VAL A 145 6.07 2.38 7.08
N GLY A 146 6.69 1.32 7.59
CA GLY A 146 6.24 0.71 8.85
C GLY A 146 6.08 -0.81 8.87
N ALA A 147 6.56 -1.54 7.87
CA ALA A 147 6.59 -3.00 7.92
C ALA A 147 7.80 -3.53 8.72
N ASN A 148 8.95 -2.90 8.58
CA ASN A 148 10.23 -3.35 9.15
C ASN A 148 10.86 -2.20 9.94
N ALA A 149 10.80 -2.25 11.27
CA ALA A 149 11.27 -1.17 12.13
C ALA A 149 12.77 -0.87 11.96
N ASP A 150 13.57 -1.88 11.66
CA ASP A 150 14.98 -1.80 11.30
C ASP A 150 15.28 -2.70 10.10
N CYS A 151 16.28 -2.34 9.30
CA CYS A 151 16.63 -3.08 8.09
C CYS A 151 18.13 -3.34 8.01
N ARG A 152 18.48 -4.55 7.59
CA ARG A 152 19.84 -4.85 7.15
C ARG A 152 20.13 -4.18 5.80
N PRO A 153 21.41 -3.95 5.46
CA PRO A 153 21.80 -3.33 4.20
C PRO A 153 21.23 -4.03 2.94
N ASP A 154 21.22 -5.35 2.93
CA ASP A 154 20.70 -6.19 1.85
C ASP A 154 19.17 -6.04 1.67
N VAL A 155 18.44 -5.78 2.76
CA VAL A 155 17.00 -5.49 2.71
C VAL A 155 16.74 -4.12 2.09
N LEU A 156 17.51 -3.08 2.49
CA LEU A 156 17.41 -1.75 1.90
C LEU A 156 17.74 -1.77 0.39
N PHE A 157 18.75 -2.54 0.01
CA PHE A 157 19.06 -2.77 -1.41
C PHE A 157 17.85 -3.33 -2.17
N GLN A 158 17.20 -4.38 -1.64
CA GLN A 158 16.01 -4.96 -2.26
C GLN A 158 14.82 -4.02 -2.28
N PHE A 159 14.67 -3.14 -1.29
CA PHE A 159 13.63 -2.10 -1.33
C PHE A 159 13.83 -1.14 -2.52
N GLY A 160 15.08 -0.80 -2.85
CA GLY A 160 15.40 -0.04 -4.06
C GLY A 160 14.88 -0.71 -5.33
N LEU A 161 15.10 -2.02 -5.48
CA LEU A 161 14.61 -2.80 -6.62
C LEU A 161 13.07 -2.88 -6.63
N LEU A 162 12.44 -3.23 -5.51
CA LEU A 162 10.97 -3.31 -5.40
C LEU A 162 10.31 -1.97 -5.74
N GLY A 163 10.84 -0.87 -5.18
CA GLY A 163 10.35 0.48 -5.44
C GLY A 163 10.55 0.91 -6.90
N SER A 164 11.70 0.62 -7.49
CA SER A 164 11.99 0.91 -8.89
C SER A 164 11.01 0.19 -9.82
N LEU A 165 10.80 -1.11 -9.63
CA LEU A 165 9.85 -1.90 -10.44
C LEU A 165 8.41 -1.39 -10.30
N PHE A 166 7.99 -1.07 -9.07
CA PHE A 166 6.66 -0.51 -8.84
C PHE A 166 6.49 0.84 -9.55
N THR A 167 7.43 1.76 -9.37
CA THR A 167 7.38 3.10 -9.95
C THR A 167 7.43 3.04 -11.49
N GLN A 168 8.24 2.14 -12.04
CA GLN A 168 8.30 1.94 -13.48
C GLN A 168 6.99 1.39 -14.06
N LEU A 169 6.42 0.37 -13.43
CA LEU A 169 5.28 -0.36 -13.99
C LEU A 169 3.92 0.27 -13.65
N VAL A 170 3.79 0.88 -12.47
CA VAL A 170 2.52 1.46 -12.00
C VAL A 170 2.48 2.97 -12.28
N TYR A 171 3.55 3.72 -11.95
CA TYR A 171 3.60 5.17 -12.21
C TYR A 171 4.12 5.52 -13.60
N LYS A 172 4.58 4.53 -14.39
CA LYS A 172 5.06 4.71 -15.78
C LYS A 172 6.27 5.64 -15.91
N ILE A 173 7.16 5.64 -14.91
CA ILE A 173 8.45 6.34 -14.96
C ILE A 173 9.49 5.34 -15.48
N GLU A 174 10.03 5.56 -16.69
CA GLU A 174 10.87 4.57 -17.40
C GLU A 174 12.15 4.18 -16.67
N ALA A 175 12.87 5.13 -16.07
CA ALA A 175 14.13 4.91 -15.35
C ALA A 175 14.09 5.59 -13.97
N PRO A 176 13.32 5.04 -13.00
CA PRO A 176 13.15 5.71 -11.72
C PRO A 176 14.46 5.91 -10.99
N LYS A 177 14.69 7.13 -10.51
CA LYS A 177 15.85 7.49 -9.68
C LYS A 177 15.61 6.98 -8.25
N VAL A 178 16.48 6.11 -7.76
CA VAL A 178 16.40 5.54 -6.41
C VAL A 178 17.39 6.24 -5.49
N GLY A 179 16.91 6.87 -4.42
CA GLY A 179 17.72 7.53 -3.39
C GLY A 179 17.61 6.81 -2.04
N LEU A 180 18.72 6.75 -1.30
CA LEU A 180 18.75 6.25 0.08
C LEU A 180 18.60 7.42 1.04
N ILE A 181 17.55 7.41 1.89
CA ILE A 181 17.35 8.48 2.88
C ILE A 181 18.48 8.45 3.91
N ASN A 182 19.11 9.61 4.08
CA ASN A 182 20.24 9.77 4.97
C ASN A 182 20.26 11.17 5.60
N ILE A 183 21.24 11.43 6.48
CA ILE A 183 21.48 12.72 7.17
C ILE A 183 22.38 13.68 6.39
N GLY A 184 22.89 13.29 5.22
CA GLY A 184 23.74 14.05 4.33
C GLY A 184 23.97 13.28 3.06
N GLU A 185 24.47 13.98 2.01
CA GLU A 185 24.63 13.43 0.66
C GLU A 185 25.91 12.60 0.49
N GLU A 186 26.90 12.81 1.36
CA GLU A 186 28.19 12.15 1.23
C GLU A 186 28.09 10.65 1.55
N LYS A 187 28.94 9.84 0.91
CA LYS A 187 28.91 8.36 1.03
C LYS A 187 29.10 7.83 2.42
N GLU A 188 29.88 8.55 3.25
CA GLU A 188 30.25 8.16 4.60
C GLU A 188 29.19 8.54 5.67
N LYS A 189 28.13 9.25 5.26
CA LYS A 189 27.07 9.69 6.16
C LYS A 189 26.15 8.55 6.58
N GLY A 190 25.49 8.77 7.70
CA GLY A 190 24.48 7.87 8.26
C GLY A 190 25.03 6.85 9.24
N ASN A 191 24.17 5.94 9.64
CA ASN A 191 24.50 4.83 10.52
C ASN A 191 25.20 3.69 9.72
N LEU A 192 25.71 2.69 10.42
CA LEU A 192 26.41 1.57 9.79
C LEU A 192 25.57 0.83 8.74
N ALA A 193 24.27 0.69 8.98
CA ALA A 193 23.38 0.02 8.02
C ALA A 193 23.22 0.85 6.73
N SER A 194 23.04 2.17 6.85
CA SER A 194 22.94 3.09 5.70
C SER A 194 24.22 3.13 4.90
N GLN A 195 25.39 3.21 5.56
CA GLN A 195 26.69 3.19 4.88
C GLN A 195 26.93 1.89 4.11
N ALA A 196 26.62 0.74 4.73
CA ALA A 196 26.74 -0.54 4.07
C ALA A 196 25.70 -0.75 2.95
N ALA A 197 24.49 -0.22 3.11
CA ALA A 197 23.47 -0.23 2.06
C ALA A 197 23.94 0.63 0.86
N TYR A 198 24.49 1.81 1.11
CA TYR A 198 25.05 2.65 0.05
C TYR A 198 26.07 1.88 -0.81
N GLN A 199 26.99 1.16 -0.16
CA GLN A 199 28.02 0.36 -0.87
C GLN A 199 27.40 -0.75 -1.74
N LEU A 200 26.30 -1.37 -1.31
CA LEU A 200 25.58 -2.37 -2.10
C LEU A 200 24.81 -1.75 -3.25
N MET A 201 24.27 -0.54 -3.06
CA MET A 201 23.44 0.16 -4.04
C MET A 201 24.30 0.88 -5.09
N GLU A 202 25.49 1.33 -4.72
CA GLU A 202 26.42 2.02 -5.65
C GLU A 202 26.94 1.05 -6.71
N GLY A 203 26.81 1.43 -7.98
CA GLY A 203 27.30 0.62 -9.10
C GLY A 203 26.48 -0.63 -9.42
N ASN A 204 25.30 -0.82 -8.77
CA ASN A 204 24.41 -1.88 -9.17
C ASN A 204 23.78 -1.59 -10.55
N GLU A 205 23.46 -2.66 -11.29
CA GLU A 205 22.85 -2.58 -12.64
C GLU A 205 21.34 -2.81 -12.63
N GLN A 206 20.74 -3.11 -11.47
CA GLN A 206 19.33 -3.51 -11.37
C GLN A 206 18.37 -2.31 -11.35
N TYR A 207 18.85 -1.14 -10.89
CA TYR A 207 18.10 0.10 -10.85
C TYR A 207 19.02 1.33 -10.82
N ASN A 208 18.48 2.49 -11.14
CA ASN A 208 19.22 3.75 -11.22
C ASN A 208 19.39 4.36 -9.81
N PHE A 209 20.48 4.02 -9.11
CA PHE A 209 20.79 4.59 -7.80
C PHE A 209 21.43 5.98 -7.96
N VAL A 210 20.86 6.99 -7.29
CA VAL A 210 21.33 8.40 -7.35
C VAL A 210 22.07 8.86 -6.09
N GLY A 211 22.36 7.93 -5.17
CA GLY A 211 23.09 8.24 -3.94
C GLY A 211 22.18 8.53 -2.74
N ASN A 212 22.79 9.11 -1.70
CA ASN A 212 22.06 9.55 -0.51
C ASN A 212 21.19 10.77 -0.83
N ILE A 213 20.04 10.82 -0.19
CA ILE A 213 19.10 11.95 -0.23
C ILE A 213 18.76 12.36 1.21
N GLU A 214 18.49 13.63 1.40
CA GLU A 214 18.02 14.15 2.69
C GLU A 214 16.48 14.27 2.70
N GLY A 215 15.88 14.44 3.90
CA GLY A 215 14.45 14.59 4.04
C GLY A 215 13.83 15.73 3.22
N ARG A 216 14.60 16.80 2.96
CA ARG A 216 14.17 17.93 2.10
C ARG A 216 14.04 17.54 0.63
N ASP A 217 14.76 16.52 0.18
CA ASP A 217 14.80 16.08 -1.21
C ASP A 217 13.57 15.23 -1.60
N LEU A 218 12.85 14.69 -0.60
CA LEU A 218 11.68 13.81 -0.82
C LEU A 218 10.62 14.43 -1.73
N PHE A 219 10.41 15.73 -1.61
CA PHE A 219 9.38 16.45 -2.36
C PHE A 219 9.90 17.09 -3.64
N MET A 220 11.20 16.99 -3.88
CA MET A 220 11.88 17.55 -5.04
C MET A 220 12.06 16.50 -6.15
N ASP A 221 12.67 16.89 -7.27
CA ASP A 221 12.91 16.00 -8.41
C ASP A 221 14.26 15.26 -8.33
N LYS A 222 14.80 15.07 -7.12
CA LYS A 222 16.09 14.41 -6.92
C LYS A 222 15.98 12.89 -7.04
N CYS A 223 14.90 12.31 -6.53
CA CYS A 223 14.62 10.87 -6.66
C CYS A 223 13.13 10.61 -6.95
N ASP A 224 12.84 9.43 -7.48
CA ASP A 224 11.48 8.91 -7.72
C ASP A 224 11.10 7.84 -6.70
N VAL A 225 12.10 7.21 -6.11
CA VAL A 225 11.98 6.18 -5.08
C VAL A 225 12.91 6.56 -3.92
N ALA A 226 12.34 6.77 -2.75
CA ALA A 226 13.07 7.08 -1.52
C ALA A 226 13.05 5.84 -0.62
N VAL A 227 14.24 5.31 -0.29
CA VAL A 227 14.41 4.08 0.48
C VAL A 227 14.87 4.39 1.90
N CYS A 228 14.24 3.78 2.88
CA CYS A 228 14.65 3.79 4.30
C CYS A 228 14.13 2.55 5.04
N ASP A 229 14.47 2.42 6.32
CA ASP A 229 13.78 1.49 7.20
C ASP A 229 12.36 1.98 7.55
N GLY A 230 11.53 1.06 8.04
CA GLY A 230 10.13 1.35 8.33
C GLY A 230 9.93 2.30 9.51
N PHE A 231 10.87 2.42 10.44
CA PHE A 231 10.81 3.41 11.51
C PHE A 231 10.96 4.81 10.95
N THR A 232 12.00 5.04 10.19
CA THR A 232 12.26 6.33 9.52
C THR A 232 11.11 6.72 8.61
N GLY A 233 10.68 5.82 7.73
CA GLY A 233 9.62 6.11 6.76
C GLY A 233 8.26 6.35 7.42
N ASN A 234 7.92 5.60 8.48
CA ASN A 234 6.68 5.83 9.22
C ASN A 234 6.67 7.21 9.93
N VAL A 235 7.78 7.60 10.54
CA VAL A 235 7.92 8.94 11.17
C VAL A 235 7.75 10.04 10.11
N VAL A 236 8.42 9.92 8.96
CA VAL A 236 8.27 10.87 7.85
C VAL A 236 6.83 10.95 7.38
N LEU A 237 6.19 9.80 7.09
CA LEU A 237 4.80 9.74 6.65
C LEU A 237 3.85 10.42 7.64
N LYS A 238 3.95 10.07 8.93
CA LYS A 238 3.07 10.64 9.97
C LYS A 238 3.31 12.13 10.19
N THR A 239 4.54 12.60 9.99
CA THR A 239 4.86 14.02 10.03
C THR A 239 4.19 14.76 8.87
N CYS A 240 4.28 14.24 7.64
CA CYS A 240 3.62 14.83 6.47
C CYS A 240 2.09 14.87 6.63
N GLU A 241 1.48 13.76 7.08
CA GLU A 241 0.04 13.69 7.37
C GLU A 241 -0.38 14.73 8.41
N SER A 242 0.41 14.89 9.46
CA SER A 242 0.14 15.88 10.52
C SER A 242 0.22 17.32 9.99
N PHE A 243 1.20 17.62 9.16
CA PHE A 243 1.35 18.91 8.51
C PHE A 243 0.16 19.23 7.59
N PHE A 244 -0.23 18.28 6.74
CA PHE A 244 -1.42 18.42 5.89
C PHE A 244 -2.67 18.72 6.72
N TYR A 245 -2.91 17.92 7.77
CA TYR A 245 -4.05 18.13 8.67
C TYR A 245 -4.05 19.52 9.33
N ILE A 246 -2.88 19.98 9.83
CA ILE A 246 -2.74 21.31 10.47
C ILE A 246 -3.06 22.41 9.45
N MET A 247 -2.51 22.34 8.24
CA MET A 247 -2.75 23.35 7.20
C MET A 247 -4.22 23.38 6.79
N LYS A 248 -4.84 22.22 6.61
CA LYS A 248 -6.29 22.11 6.31
C LYS A 248 -7.13 22.73 7.45
N LYS A 249 -6.80 22.43 8.71
CA LYS A 249 -7.50 22.99 9.88
C LYS A 249 -7.34 24.50 9.98
N ARG A 250 -6.23 25.07 9.52
CA ARG A 250 -5.98 26.52 9.44
C ARG A 250 -6.64 27.19 8.23
N GLY A 251 -7.34 26.45 7.38
CA GLY A 251 -8.02 26.96 6.19
C GLY A 251 -7.08 27.31 5.03
N VAL A 252 -5.85 26.83 5.05
CA VAL A 252 -4.91 27.00 3.93
C VAL A 252 -5.43 26.18 2.75
N LYS A 253 -5.61 26.85 1.60
CA LYS A 253 -5.98 26.21 0.33
C LYS A 253 -4.84 26.39 -0.64
N ASP A 254 -4.22 25.31 -1.03
CA ASP A 254 -3.09 25.28 -1.94
C ASP A 254 -3.12 23.98 -2.74
N GLU A 255 -2.98 24.06 -4.06
CA GLU A 255 -3.07 22.91 -4.96
C GLU A 255 -2.03 21.83 -4.67
N TYR A 256 -0.83 22.21 -4.27
CA TYR A 256 0.21 21.26 -3.90
C TYR A 256 -0.11 20.58 -2.56
N LEU A 257 -0.63 21.31 -1.58
CA LEU A 257 -1.04 20.75 -0.30
C LEU A 257 -2.19 19.73 -0.45
N GLU A 258 -3.14 19.99 -1.34
CA GLU A 258 -4.24 19.04 -1.61
C GLU A 258 -3.74 17.70 -2.16
N ARG A 259 -2.55 17.66 -2.76
CA ARG A 259 -1.91 16.42 -3.22
C ARG A 259 -1.39 15.52 -2.10
N PHE A 260 -1.36 15.99 -0.84
CA PHE A 260 -1.10 15.14 0.32
C PHE A 260 -2.34 14.42 0.83
N ASN A 261 -3.48 14.62 0.17
CA ASN A 261 -4.68 13.88 0.47
C ASN A 261 -4.53 12.40 0.05
N TYR A 262 -4.35 11.52 1.04
CA TYR A 262 -4.18 10.08 0.83
C TYR A 262 -5.34 9.43 0.05
N GLU A 263 -6.53 10.03 0.10
CA GLU A 263 -7.73 9.54 -0.60
C GLU A 263 -7.51 9.41 -2.12
N ASP A 264 -6.65 10.25 -2.70
CA ASP A 264 -6.41 10.32 -4.14
C ASP A 264 -5.50 9.22 -4.67
N TYR A 265 -4.72 8.57 -3.80
CA TYR A 265 -3.67 7.63 -4.20
C TYR A 265 -4.00 6.16 -3.99
N GLY A 266 -5.08 5.84 -3.27
CA GLY A 266 -5.53 4.46 -3.16
C GLY A 266 -4.76 3.59 -2.16
N GLY A 267 -4.37 4.16 -1.02
CA GLY A 267 -3.78 3.40 0.08
C GLY A 267 -2.30 3.03 -0.10
N THR A 268 -1.83 2.13 0.74
CA THR A 268 -0.42 1.71 0.83
C THR A 268 -0.26 0.25 0.41
N PRO A 269 0.32 -0.04 -0.77
CA PRO A 269 0.52 -1.42 -1.21
C PRO A 269 1.68 -2.08 -0.44
N ILE A 270 1.51 -3.40 -0.18
CA ILE A 270 2.59 -4.26 0.32
C ILE A 270 3.32 -4.82 -0.90
N LEU A 271 4.60 -4.48 -1.04
CA LEU A 271 5.45 -4.97 -2.12
C LEU A 271 6.28 -6.18 -1.69
N GLY A 272 6.57 -7.07 -2.64
CA GLY A 272 7.39 -8.27 -2.40
C GLY A 272 6.62 -9.50 -1.93
N VAL A 273 5.28 -9.50 -2.01
CA VAL A 273 4.42 -10.67 -1.76
C VAL A 273 3.78 -11.19 -3.04
N ASN A 274 3.35 -12.46 -3.06
CA ASN A 274 2.92 -13.18 -4.28
C ASN A 274 1.55 -12.74 -4.86
N ALA A 275 0.86 -11.79 -4.24
CA ALA A 275 -0.35 -11.19 -4.80
C ALA A 275 -0.51 -9.74 -4.29
N PRO A 276 -1.22 -8.85 -5.00
CA PRO A 276 -1.47 -7.50 -4.55
C PRO A 276 -2.29 -7.46 -3.25
N VAL A 277 -1.73 -6.78 -2.25
CA VAL A 277 -2.39 -6.47 -0.98
C VAL A 277 -2.26 -4.96 -0.74
N ILE A 278 -3.37 -4.29 -0.49
CA ILE A 278 -3.40 -2.84 -0.26
C ILE A 278 -4.03 -2.54 1.09
N ILE A 279 -3.36 -1.70 1.86
CA ILE A 279 -3.81 -1.26 3.18
C ILE A 279 -4.34 0.17 3.06
N GLY A 280 -5.57 0.40 3.50
CA GLY A 280 -6.16 1.72 3.64
C GLY A 280 -5.93 2.32 5.02
N HIS A 281 -6.11 3.63 5.15
CA HIS A 281 -6.21 4.28 6.44
C HIS A 281 -7.51 3.92 7.15
N GLY A 282 -7.51 3.87 8.50
CA GLY A 282 -8.73 3.65 9.27
C GLY A 282 -9.85 4.66 8.96
N ILE A 283 -9.48 5.90 8.64
CA ILE A 283 -10.40 6.98 8.25
C ILE A 283 -10.74 7.01 6.75
N SER A 284 -10.47 5.93 6.00
CA SER A 284 -10.74 5.86 4.55
C SER A 284 -12.23 6.02 4.24
N ASN A 285 -12.54 6.91 3.29
CA ASN A 285 -13.87 7.11 2.74
C ASN A 285 -14.07 6.35 1.42
N ALA A 286 -15.24 6.45 0.82
CA ALA A 286 -15.60 5.78 -0.43
C ALA A 286 -14.62 6.11 -1.59
N LYS A 287 -14.15 7.36 -1.69
CA LYS A 287 -13.15 7.76 -2.69
C LYS A 287 -11.83 7.02 -2.51
N ALA A 288 -11.34 6.91 -1.27
CA ALA A 288 -10.13 6.16 -0.95
C ALA A 288 -10.28 4.68 -1.31
N PHE A 289 -11.37 4.02 -0.92
CA PHE A 289 -11.64 2.63 -1.27
C PHE A 289 -11.73 2.41 -2.79
N LYS A 290 -12.43 3.29 -3.52
CA LYS A 290 -12.45 3.26 -4.99
C LYS A 290 -11.05 3.30 -5.59
N ASN A 291 -10.20 4.21 -5.10
CA ASN A 291 -8.84 4.38 -5.61
C ASN A 291 -7.92 3.19 -5.22
N MET A 292 -8.13 2.56 -4.05
CA MET A 292 -7.45 1.29 -3.72
C MET A 292 -7.79 0.18 -4.72
N VAL A 293 -9.04 0.06 -5.14
CA VAL A 293 -9.45 -0.91 -6.17
C VAL A 293 -8.77 -0.61 -7.51
N LYS A 294 -8.68 0.66 -7.89
CA LYS A 294 -7.96 1.07 -9.11
C LYS A 294 -6.47 0.74 -9.04
N LEU A 295 -5.82 1.03 -7.91
CA LEU A 295 -4.42 0.69 -7.70
C LEU A 295 -4.19 -0.83 -7.78
N ALA A 296 -5.05 -1.65 -7.15
CA ALA A 296 -4.97 -3.10 -7.25
C ALA A 296 -5.07 -3.59 -8.71
N LYS A 297 -6.00 -3.01 -9.47
CA LYS A 297 -6.14 -3.28 -10.90
C LYS A 297 -4.87 -2.93 -11.68
N GLU A 298 -4.28 -1.76 -11.45
CA GLU A 298 -3.04 -1.32 -12.12
C GLU A 298 -1.87 -2.25 -11.80
N MET A 299 -1.72 -2.68 -10.54
CA MET A 299 -0.70 -3.65 -10.13
C MET A 299 -0.85 -4.99 -10.87
N ILE A 300 -2.09 -5.44 -11.10
CA ILE A 300 -2.37 -6.68 -11.84
C ILE A 300 -2.13 -6.50 -13.34
N ASP A 301 -2.70 -5.45 -13.93
CA ASP A 301 -2.59 -5.19 -15.38
C ASP A 301 -1.15 -4.96 -15.82
N SER A 302 -0.33 -4.35 -14.96
CA SER A 302 1.10 -4.13 -15.21
C SER A 302 1.96 -5.38 -15.03
N LYS A 303 1.38 -6.51 -14.57
CA LYS A 303 2.09 -7.76 -14.23
C LYS A 303 3.25 -7.54 -13.25
N LEU A 304 3.06 -6.61 -12.30
CA LEU A 304 4.09 -6.22 -11.33
C LEU A 304 4.67 -7.44 -10.58
N ILE A 305 3.81 -8.34 -10.09
CA ILE A 305 4.22 -9.52 -9.31
C ILE A 305 5.12 -10.44 -10.14
N ASP A 306 4.76 -10.69 -11.42
CA ASP A 306 5.55 -11.54 -12.31
C ASP A 306 6.90 -10.90 -12.62
N LYS A 307 6.92 -9.57 -12.80
CA LYS A 307 8.16 -8.83 -13.03
C LYS A 307 9.07 -8.88 -11.80
N ILE A 308 8.53 -8.66 -10.60
CA ILE A 308 9.30 -8.81 -9.35
C ILE A 308 9.87 -10.22 -9.28
N ARG A 309 9.06 -11.27 -9.46
CA ARG A 309 9.49 -12.68 -9.41
C ARG A 309 10.63 -13.00 -10.39
N SER A 310 10.63 -12.38 -11.57
CA SER A 310 11.69 -12.58 -12.56
C SER A 310 12.95 -11.75 -12.32
N SER A 311 12.92 -10.83 -11.35
CA SER A 311 14.03 -9.93 -11.03
C SER A 311 14.79 -10.34 -9.76
N PHE A 312 14.26 -11.29 -9.01
CA PHE A 312 14.86 -11.90 -7.82
C PHE A 312 15.25 -13.34 -8.08
#